data_01ffbf3403001e112400c82f1ab477c5
#
_entry.id   01ffbf3403001e112400c82f1ab477c5
#
_cell.length_a   1.000
_cell.length_b   1.000
_cell.length_c   1.000
_cell.angle_alpha   90.00
_cell.angle_beta   90.00
_cell.angle_gamma   90.00
#
_symmetry.space_group_name_H-M   'P 1'
#
loop_
_entity.id
_entity.type
_entity.pdbx_description
1 polymer ?
#
loop_
_entity_poly.entity_id
_entity_poly.type
_entity_poly.pdbx_seq_one_letter_code
_entity_poly.pdbx_strand_id
1 'polypeptide(L)'
;MIGIVSYGAYIPKFRIKPSQIAHAWGKEAPEVEKSLGVFEKAVASVDEDCITLAIEASLAAITTGGIDPKEIGAITIGSESHPYAVKPSSTTVAEILGMGNDYLAADLEFACKAGTAGIQLLSGLVSQDKAKYVLAIGADVAQSKPSDVLEYPASSASAAFILGKQAISANIIDFSSYSSDTADFWRKDTEKFPSHAGRFTGGPAYFAHVMGASESLLKKIRMNPKDFDFAVFHMPTVKFPKEAAKKLGFNPKQLEPGFVVEYIGNPYSASSLVGLAATLDIAKPNQKIFI
;
A
#
# COMPACT_ATOMS: atom_id res chain seq x y z
N MET A 1 -23.17 7.68 2.65
CA MET A 1 -22.25 6.62 2.23
C MET A 1 -20.90 7.26 2.00
N ILE A 2 -19.80 6.57 2.30
CA ILE A 2 -18.43 7.07 2.09
C ILE A 2 -17.81 6.23 0.97
N GLY A 3 -16.95 6.85 0.19
CA GLY A 3 -16.22 6.11 -0.84
C GLY A 3 -14.97 6.82 -1.30
N ILE A 4 -14.27 6.14 -2.19
CA ILE A 4 -13.17 6.67 -2.96
C ILE A 4 -13.77 7.59 -4.03
N VAL A 5 -13.39 8.85 -4.01
CA VAL A 5 -13.77 9.87 -5.00
C VAL A 5 -12.82 9.79 -6.19
N SER A 6 -11.54 9.81 -5.90
CA SER A 6 -10.46 9.67 -6.88
C SER A 6 -9.24 9.03 -6.26
N TYR A 7 -8.32 8.61 -7.10
CA TYR A 7 -7.07 8.01 -6.71
C TYR A 7 -5.97 8.33 -7.74
N GLY A 8 -4.73 8.15 -7.31
CA GLY A 8 -3.56 8.23 -8.16
C GLY A 8 -2.47 7.31 -7.65
N ALA A 9 -1.59 6.91 -8.52
CA ALA A 9 -0.41 6.13 -8.18
C ALA A 9 0.82 6.69 -8.88
N TYR A 10 1.97 6.56 -8.24
CA TYR A 10 3.24 6.89 -8.83
C TYR A 10 4.24 5.76 -8.62
N ILE A 11 4.87 5.34 -9.70
CA ILE A 11 5.88 4.31 -9.70
C ILE A 11 7.13 4.89 -10.37
N PRO A 12 8.27 4.99 -9.67
CA PRO A 12 9.53 5.47 -10.25
C PRO A 12 9.87 4.74 -11.55
N LYS A 13 10.52 5.44 -12.45
CA LYS A 13 10.83 4.88 -13.79
C LYS A 13 11.92 3.83 -13.81
N PHE A 14 12.84 3.86 -12.86
CA PHE A 14 13.96 2.93 -12.83
C PHE A 14 13.56 1.54 -12.38
N ARG A 15 14.21 0.53 -12.95
CA ARG A 15 14.00 -0.89 -12.64
C ARG A 15 15.33 -1.57 -12.39
N ILE A 16 15.32 -2.48 -11.39
CA ILE A 16 16.43 -3.42 -11.15
C ILE A 16 15.84 -4.83 -11.17
N LYS A 17 16.50 -5.75 -11.88
CA LYS A 17 16.11 -7.17 -11.86
C LYS A 17 16.72 -7.86 -10.65
N PRO A 18 15.99 -8.74 -9.95
CA PRO A 18 16.54 -9.56 -8.87
C PRO A 18 17.79 -10.35 -9.29
N SER A 19 17.88 -10.79 -10.56
CA SER A 19 19.08 -11.43 -11.11
C SER A 19 20.32 -10.56 -11.09
N GLN A 20 20.19 -9.24 -11.28
CA GLN A 20 21.31 -8.31 -11.20
C GLN A 20 21.84 -8.19 -9.76
N ILE A 21 20.93 -8.17 -8.78
CA ILE A 21 21.26 -8.17 -7.35
C ILE A 21 21.94 -9.49 -6.97
N ALA A 22 21.38 -10.63 -7.42
CA ALA A 22 21.94 -11.96 -7.18
C ALA A 22 23.37 -12.06 -7.73
N HIS A 23 23.58 -11.60 -8.96
CA HIS A 23 24.91 -11.57 -9.57
C HIS A 23 25.91 -10.73 -8.78
N ALA A 24 25.49 -9.52 -8.34
CA ALA A 24 26.36 -8.64 -7.52
C ALA A 24 26.80 -9.29 -6.21
N TRP A 25 25.99 -10.20 -5.66
CA TRP A 25 26.30 -10.93 -4.42
C TRP A 25 26.80 -12.36 -4.63
N GLY A 26 27.13 -12.76 -5.87
CA GLY A 26 27.61 -14.10 -6.18
C GLY A 26 26.61 -15.21 -5.91
N LYS A 27 25.31 -14.94 -6.05
CA LYS A 27 24.22 -15.91 -5.86
C LYS A 27 23.66 -16.37 -7.20
N GLU A 28 23.08 -17.56 -7.24
CA GLU A 28 22.47 -18.14 -8.43
C GLU A 28 21.15 -17.43 -8.77
N ALA A 29 21.17 -16.63 -9.84
CA ALA A 29 20.05 -15.82 -10.26
C ALA A 29 18.75 -16.60 -10.53
N PRO A 30 18.76 -17.77 -11.22
CA PRO A 30 17.56 -18.54 -11.46
C PRO A 30 16.86 -19.04 -10.19
N GLU A 31 17.62 -19.36 -9.15
CA GLU A 31 17.06 -19.79 -7.88
C GLU A 31 16.34 -18.64 -7.17
N VAL A 32 16.92 -17.44 -7.20
CA VAL A 32 16.32 -16.23 -6.62
C VAL A 32 15.03 -15.88 -7.35
N GLU A 33 15.04 -15.79 -8.66
CA GLU A 33 13.87 -15.45 -9.48
C GLU A 33 12.73 -16.46 -9.29
N LYS A 34 13.01 -17.75 -9.34
CA LYS A 34 12.04 -18.82 -9.10
C LYS A 34 11.46 -18.78 -7.68
N SER A 35 12.26 -18.39 -6.71
CA SER A 35 11.83 -18.34 -5.30
C SER A 35 10.88 -17.18 -5.04
N LEU A 36 11.14 -16.01 -5.62
CA LEU A 36 10.41 -14.77 -5.36
C LEU A 36 9.25 -14.54 -6.34
N GLY A 37 9.42 -14.93 -7.60
CA GLY A 37 8.49 -14.65 -8.70
C GLY A 37 8.46 -13.18 -9.13
N VAL A 38 9.41 -12.36 -8.68
CA VAL A 38 9.55 -10.94 -9.06
C VAL A 38 10.51 -10.86 -10.25
N PHE A 39 10.07 -10.28 -11.35
CA PHE A 39 10.88 -10.11 -12.56
C PHE A 39 11.75 -8.85 -12.51
N GLU A 40 11.17 -7.78 -11.97
CA GLU A 40 11.86 -6.51 -11.75
C GLU A 40 11.21 -5.75 -10.60
N LYS A 41 11.94 -4.82 -10.02
CA LYS A 41 11.44 -3.94 -8.97
C LYS A 41 11.65 -2.48 -9.32
N ALA A 42 10.72 -1.63 -8.93
CA ALA A 42 10.83 -0.18 -9.08
C ALA A 42 11.82 0.39 -8.05
N VAL A 43 12.64 1.32 -8.48
CA VAL A 43 13.67 1.96 -7.64
C VAL A 43 13.58 3.46 -7.81
N ALA A 44 13.55 4.18 -6.71
CA ALA A 44 13.57 5.62 -6.68
C ALA A 44 14.85 6.19 -7.30
N SER A 45 14.74 7.32 -7.97
CA SER A 45 15.86 8.13 -8.43
C SER A 45 16.59 8.77 -7.24
N VAL A 46 17.74 9.37 -7.51
CA VAL A 46 18.54 10.06 -6.48
C VAL A 46 17.82 11.27 -5.86
N ASP A 47 16.87 11.83 -6.57
CA ASP A 47 16.04 12.98 -6.20
C ASP A 47 14.61 12.60 -5.75
N GLU A 48 14.35 11.30 -5.61
CA GLU A 48 13.06 10.77 -5.16
C GLU A 48 13.15 10.18 -3.75
N ASP A 49 12.18 10.52 -2.91
CA ASP A 49 11.96 9.97 -1.57
C ASP A 49 10.47 9.70 -1.33
N CYS A 50 10.12 9.23 -0.14
CA CYS A 50 8.73 8.98 0.24
C CYS A 50 7.83 10.21 0.05
N ILE A 51 8.33 11.43 0.32
CA ILE A 51 7.57 12.68 0.19
C ILE A 51 7.30 13.00 -1.28
N THR A 52 8.32 12.94 -2.12
CA THR A 52 8.19 13.24 -3.55
C THR A 52 7.28 12.23 -4.26
N LEU A 53 7.40 10.93 -3.93
CA LEU A 53 6.47 9.91 -4.45
C LEU A 53 5.03 10.18 -4.00
N ALA A 54 4.83 10.57 -2.73
CA ALA A 54 3.51 10.89 -2.19
C ALA A 54 2.88 12.11 -2.90
N ILE A 55 3.68 13.13 -3.22
CA ILE A 55 3.23 14.31 -3.97
C ILE A 55 2.72 13.91 -5.36
N GLU A 56 3.51 13.15 -6.11
CA GLU A 56 3.15 12.74 -7.48
C GLU A 56 1.85 11.92 -7.49
N ALA A 57 1.71 10.94 -6.61
CA ALA A 57 0.49 10.16 -6.50
C ALA A 57 -0.73 11.03 -6.11
N SER A 58 -0.51 12.01 -5.20
CA SER A 58 -1.57 12.92 -4.75
C SER A 58 -2.00 13.90 -5.83
N LEU A 59 -1.05 14.46 -6.59
CA LEU A 59 -1.35 15.33 -7.75
C LEU A 59 -2.18 14.58 -8.80
N ALA A 60 -1.85 13.32 -9.06
CA ALA A 60 -2.65 12.48 -9.95
C ALA A 60 -4.08 12.29 -9.42
N ALA A 61 -4.24 11.99 -8.12
CA ALA A 61 -5.55 11.84 -7.49
C ALA A 61 -6.39 13.14 -7.52
N ILE A 62 -5.77 14.27 -7.18
CA ILE A 62 -6.41 15.61 -7.19
C ILE A 62 -6.84 15.99 -8.61
N THR A 63 -5.96 15.81 -9.58
CA THR A 63 -6.23 16.16 -10.98
C THR A 63 -7.36 15.29 -11.55
N THR A 64 -7.30 13.98 -11.33
CA THR A 64 -8.33 13.03 -11.79
C THR A 64 -9.69 13.33 -11.16
N GLY A 65 -9.72 13.69 -9.87
CA GLY A 65 -10.96 14.02 -9.17
C GLY A 65 -11.48 15.44 -9.44
N GLY A 66 -10.67 16.33 -10.00
CA GLY A 66 -11.01 17.75 -10.15
C GLY A 66 -11.24 18.42 -8.78
N ILE A 67 -10.49 18.02 -7.75
CA ILE A 67 -10.67 18.46 -6.36
C ILE A 67 -9.83 19.72 -6.11
N ASP A 68 -10.41 20.73 -5.50
CA ASP A 68 -9.62 21.84 -4.93
C ASP A 68 -8.87 21.34 -3.69
N PRO A 69 -7.54 21.39 -3.65
CA PRO A 69 -6.76 20.97 -2.50
C PRO A 69 -7.21 21.60 -1.17
N LYS A 70 -7.72 22.81 -1.19
CA LYS A 70 -8.24 23.53 -0.02
C LYS A 70 -9.50 22.90 0.59
N GLU A 71 -10.18 22.02 -0.14
CA GLU A 71 -11.33 21.26 0.35
C GLU A 71 -10.94 19.96 1.06
N ILE A 72 -9.64 19.61 1.06
CA ILE A 72 -9.11 18.42 1.75
C ILE A 72 -8.84 18.80 3.21
N GLY A 73 -9.71 18.37 4.12
CA GLY A 73 -9.62 18.72 5.54
C GLY A 73 -8.78 17.76 6.38
N ALA A 74 -8.22 16.69 5.80
CA ALA A 74 -7.26 15.84 6.50
C ALA A 74 -6.37 15.05 5.53
N ILE A 75 -5.12 14.78 5.96
CA ILE A 75 -4.13 14.01 5.21
C ILE A 75 -3.42 13.02 6.13
N THR A 76 -3.20 11.80 5.66
CA THR A 76 -2.28 10.85 6.30
C THR A 76 -1.31 10.27 5.29
N ILE A 77 -0.07 10.05 5.72
CA ILE A 77 0.92 9.29 4.95
C ILE A 77 1.34 8.09 5.78
N GLY A 78 1.10 6.89 5.27
CA GLY A 78 1.62 5.66 5.80
C GLY A 78 2.93 5.29 5.11
N SER A 79 4.01 5.11 5.87
CA SER A 79 5.33 4.78 5.33
C SER A 79 6.20 4.11 6.37
N GLU A 80 7.15 3.31 5.90
CA GLU A 80 8.27 2.76 6.67
C GLU A 80 9.60 3.51 6.37
N SER A 81 9.55 4.49 5.46
CA SER A 81 10.71 5.21 4.95
C SER A 81 10.55 6.73 4.96
N HIS A 82 9.88 7.26 5.99
CA HIS A 82 9.82 8.70 6.22
C HIS A 82 11.23 9.30 6.30
N PRO A 83 11.54 10.40 5.57
CA PRO A 83 12.89 10.97 5.59
C PRO A 83 13.23 11.65 6.91
N TYR A 84 12.23 11.99 7.72
CA TYR A 84 12.40 12.65 9.01
C TYR A 84 11.69 11.88 10.13
N ALA A 85 12.31 11.81 11.31
CA ALA A 85 11.74 11.11 12.45
C ALA A 85 10.72 11.95 13.24
N VAL A 86 10.84 13.29 13.22
CA VAL A 86 9.99 14.20 14.01
C VAL A 86 9.17 15.12 13.13
N LYS A 87 9.76 15.67 12.07
CA LYS A 87 9.03 16.52 11.12
C LYS A 87 8.06 15.67 10.29
N PRO A 88 6.75 15.98 10.31
CA PRO A 88 5.78 15.16 9.54
C PRO A 88 5.96 15.34 8.04
N SER A 89 5.97 14.22 7.30
CA SER A 89 5.97 14.19 5.84
C SER A 89 4.65 14.73 5.29
N SER A 90 3.53 14.42 5.96
CA SER A 90 2.18 14.84 5.58
C SER A 90 2.03 16.36 5.48
N THR A 91 2.64 17.14 6.37
CA THR A 91 2.60 18.61 6.28
C THR A 91 3.41 19.14 5.11
N THR A 92 4.53 18.50 4.77
CA THR A 92 5.33 18.90 3.60
C THR A 92 4.56 18.64 2.31
N VAL A 93 3.90 17.49 2.20
CA VAL A 93 3.03 17.16 1.06
C VAL A 93 1.86 18.14 0.98
N ALA A 94 1.16 18.41 2.07
CA ALA A 94 0.02 19.32 2.11
C ALA A 94 0.39 20.75 1.66
N GLU A 95 1.56 21.25 2.08
CA GLU A 95 2.05 22.55 1.65
C GLU A 95 2.30 22.63 0.15
N ILE A 96 2.95 21.62 -0.42
CA ILE A 96 3.23 21.57 -1.87
C ILE A 96 1.95 21.41 -2.69
N LEU A 97 0.97 20.67 -2.17
CA LEU A 97 -0.34 20.52 -2.81
C LEU A 97 -1.21 21.78 -2.72
N GLY A 98 -0.88 22.74 -1.87
CA GLY A 98 -1.64 23.97 -1.67
C GLY A 98 -2.91 23.80 -0.85
N MET A 99 -2.92 22.87 0.12
CA MET A 99 -4.09 22.59 0.97
C MET A 99 -4.44 23.76 1.92
N GLY A 100 -3.56 24.75 2.09
CA GLY A 100 -3.71 25.82 3.07
C GLY A 100 -3.33 25.35 4.47
N ASN A 101 -4.01 25.84 5.52
CA ASN A 101 -3.62 25.58 6.92
C ASN A 101 -4.76 24.97 7.77
N ASP A 102 -5.94 24.81 7.20
CA ASP A 102 -7.12 24.28 7.93
C ASP A 102 -7.31 22.80 7.61
N TYR A 103 -6.40 21.96 8.10
CA TYR A 103 -6.45 20.52 7.94
C TYR A 103 -5.78 19.78 9.09
N LEU A 104 -6.21 18.54 9.34
CA LEU A 104 -5.54 17.58 10.20
C LEU A 104 -4.44 16.84 9.40
N ALA A 105 -3.25 16.71 9.95
CA ALA A 105 -2.18 15.91 9.35
C ALA A 105 -1.63 14.87 10.33
N ALA A 106 -1.30 13.68 9.83
CA ALA A 106 -0.61 12.66 10.60
C ALA A 106 0.22 11.73 9.68
N ASP A 107 1.42 11.41 10.14
CA ASP A 107 2.22 10.33 9.58
C ASP A 107 1.91 9.05 10.36
N LEU A 108 1.86 7.92 9.65
CA LEU A 108 1.52 6.62 10.23
C LEU A 108 2.67 5.65 10.02
N GLU A 109 3.15 5.10 11.13
CA GLU A 109 4.11 4.00 11.16
C GLU A 109 3.41 2.73 11.65
N PHE A 110 2.96 1.92 10.74
CA PHE A 110 2.32 0.64 11.04
C PHE A 110 2.71 -0.43 10.02
N ALA A 111 4.01 -0.56 9.79
CA ALA A 111 4.59 -1.42 8.75
C ALA A 111 3.81 -1.29 7.42
N CYS A 112 3.73 -2.34 6.64
CA CYS A 112 3.04 -2.33 5.34
C CYS A 112 1.52 -2.03 5.40
N LYS A 113 0.90 -2.04 6.59
CA LYS A 113 -0.51 -1.68 6.78
C LYS A 113 -0.75 -0.16 6.87
N ALA A 114 0.30 0.64 7.05
CA ALA A 114 0.16 2.06 7.38
C ALA A 114 -0.72 2.83 6.37
N GLY A 115 -0.58 2.58 5.06
CA GLY A 115 -1.41 3.24 4.05
C GLY A 115 -2.90 2.89 4.15
N THR A 116 -3.24 1.60 4.32
CA THR A 116 -4.65 1.18 4.48
C THR A 116 -5.23 1.60 5.82
N ALA A 117 -4.41 1.71 6.87
CA ALA A 117 -4.84 2.28 8.15
C ALA A 117 -5.27 3.74 8.00
N GLY A 118 -4.57 4.52 7.17
CA GLY A 118 -4.95 5.89 6.84
C GLY A 118 -6.35 5.98 6.24
N ILE A 119 -6.70 5.11 5.29
CA ILE A 119 -8.05 5.04 4.72
C ILE A 119 -9.10 4.78 5.82
N GLN A 120 -8.85 3.80 6.71
CA GLN A 120 -9.78 3.45 7.79
C GLN A 120 -9.98 4.62 8.76
N LEU A 121 -8.89 5.25 9.21
CA LEU A 121 -8.94 6.36 10.17
C LEU A 121 -9.65 7.59 9.59
N LEU A 122 -9.27 8.00 8.38
CA LEU A 122 -9.81 9.19 7.73
C LEU A 122 -11.28 9.02 7.31
N SER A 123 -11.73 7.79 7.03
CA SER A 123 -13.15 7.51 6.78
C SER A 123 -14.05 7.96 7.93
N GLY A 124 -13.56 7.90 9.17
CA GLY A 124 -14.28 8.39 10.34
C GLY A 124 -14.56 9.89 10.28
N LEU A 125 -13.60 10.71 9.83
CA LEU A 125 -13.76 12.16 9.70
C LEU A 125 -14.81 12.51 8.65
N VAL A 126 -14.78 11.84 7.50
CA VAL A 126 -15.77 12.02 6.44
C VAL A 126 -17.15 11.57 6.91
N SER A 127 -17.24 10.44 7.65
CA SER A 127 -18.53 9.92 8.12
C SER A 127 -19.25 10.89 9.04
N GLN A 128 -18.49 11.59 9.88
CA GLN A 128 -18.98 12.55 10.87
C GLN A 128 -19.06 13.99 10.33
N ASP A 129 -18.92 14.19 9.02
CA ASP A 129 -18.93 15.52 8.37
C ASP A 129 -17.90 16.51 8.97
N LYS A 130 -16.76 15.99 9.47
CA LYS A 130 -15.65 16.79 9.97
C LYS A 130 -14.69 17.24 8.87
N ALA A 131 -14.72 16.58 7.72
CA ALA A 131 -14.00 16.95 6.52
C ALA A 131 -14.84 16.59 5.30
N LYS A 132 -14.83 17.46 4.27
CA LYS A 132 -15.50 17.21 2.99
C LYS A 132 -14.77 16.10 2.22
N TYR A 133 -13.47 16.30 2.05
CA TYR A 133 -12.55 15.31 1.48
C TYR A 133 -11.40 15.06 2.44
N VAL A 134 -10.83 13.87 2.35
CA VAL A 134 -9.61 13.51 3.06
C VAL A 134 -8.67 12.75 2.11
N LEU A 135 -7.36 12.84 2.34
CA LEU A 135 -6.33 12.27 1.50
C LEU A 135 -5.53 11.22 2.28
N ALA A 136 -5.69 9.95 1.91
CA ALA A 136 -4.92 8.84 2.48
C ALA A 136 -3.85 8.38 1.48
N ILE A 137 -2.60 8.32 1.92
CA ILE A 137 -1.45 7.99 1.08
C ILE A 137 -0.69 6.82 1.69
N GLY A 138 -0.28 5.87 0.86
CA GLY A 138 0.78 4.92 1.16
C GLY A 138 1.97 5.19 0.23
N ALA A 139 3.15 5.40 0.78
CA ALA A 139 4.34 5.71 0.00
C ALA A 139 5.58 5.10 0.67
N ASP A 140 6.40 4.40 -0.11
CA ASP A 140 7.68 3.90 0.37
C ASP A 140 8.78 3.96 -0.68
N VAL A 141 9.97 4.28 -0.22
CA VAL A 141 11.25 4.01 -0.85
C VAL A 141 11.91 2.91 -0.04
N ALA A 142 11.39 1.70 -0.21
CA ALA A 142 11.74 0.57 0.63
C ALA A 142 13.20 0.16 0.44
N GLN A 143 13.93 0.09 1.53
CA GLN A 143 15.33 -0.30 1.56
C GLN A 143 15.52 -1.57 2.39
N SER A 144 16.53 -2.35 2.02
CA SER A 144 16.96 -3.52 2.75
C SER A 144 18.47 -3.50 2.94
N LYS A 145 18.93 -4.22 3.94
CA LYS A 145 20.35 -4.44 4.13
C LYS A 145 20.95 -5.11 2.88
N PRO A 146 22.11 -4.65 2.39
CA PRO A 146 22.80 -5.29 1.28
C PRO A 146 22.99 -6.80 1.49
N SER A 147 22.73 -7.59 0.45
CA SER A 147 22.78 -9.07 0.46
C SER A 147 21.73 -9.77 1.33
N ASP A 148 20.76 -9.04 1.87
CA ASP A 148 19.62 -9.60 2.58
C ASP A 148 18.54 -10.11 1.60
N VAL A 149 17.70 -11.05 2.05
CA VAL A 149 16.61 -11.59 1.22
C VAL A 149 15.55 -10.55 0.88
N LEU A 150 15.38 -9.52 1.71
CA LEU A 150 14.46 -8.42 1.47
C LEU A 150 14.95 -7.45 0.37
N GLU A 151 16.26 -7.44 0.06
CA GLU A 151 16.80 -6.57 -0.98
C GLU A 151 16.18 -6.84 -2.35
N TYR A 152 15.84 -8.09 -2.62
CA TYR A 152 15.29 -8.48 -3.92
C TYR A 152 13.90 -7.92 -4.19
N PRO A 153 12.89 -8.05 -3.29
CA PRO A 153 11.55 -7.55 -3.53
C PRO A 153 11.34 -6.09 -3.09
N ALA A 154 12.09 -5.56 -2.13
CA ALA A 154 11.90 -4.20 -1.60
C ALA A 154 11.99 -3.16 -2.72
N SER A 155 10.96 -2.32 -2.87
CA SER A 155 10.80 -1.42 -4.01
C SER A 155 10.25 -0.05 -3.62
N SER A 156 10.03 0.81 -4.59
CA SER A 156 9.55 2.16 -4.40
C SER A 156 8.27 2.39 -5.19
N ALA A 157 7.23 2.88 -4.53
CA ALA A 157 6.01 3.38 -5.15
C ALA A 157 5.16 4.18 -4.15
N SER A 158 4.16 4.88 -4.65
CA SER A 158 3.12 5.53 -3.86
C SER A 158 1.76 5.36 -4.49
N ALA A 159 0.71 5.35 -3.65
CA ALA A 159 -0.66 5.51 -4.09
C ALA A 159 -1.43 6.39 -3.10
N ALA A 160 -2.28 7.26 -3.64
CA ALA A 160 -3.05 8.26 -2.92
C ALA A 160 -4.54 8.10 -3.24
N PHE A 161 -5.38 8.19 -2.21
CA PHE A 161 -6.83 8.04 -2.32
C PHE A 161 -7.53 9.22 -1.68
N ILE A 162 -8.38 9.89 -2.43
CA ILE A 162 -9.29 10.93 -1.91
C ILE A 162 -10.62 10.27 -1.55
N LEU A 163 -11.00 10.41 -0.30
CA LEU A 163 -12.29 9.90 0.21
C LEU A 163 -13.27 11.03 0.44
N GLY A 164 -14.56 10.76 0.21
CA GLY A 164 -15.62 11.73 0.37
C GLY A 164 -17.02 11.08 0.36
N LYS A 165 -18.05 11.92 0.39
CA LYS A 165 -19.46 11.51 0.27
C LYS A 165 -20.09 11.88 -1.07
N GLN A 166 -19.41 12.65 -1.90
CA GLN A 166 -19.88 13.14 -3.19
C GLN A 166 -18.97 12.66 -4.32
N ALA A 167 -19.50 12.51 -5.51
CA ALA A 167 -18.79 12.07 -6.70
C ALA A 167 -17.98 10.77 -6.48
N ILE A 168 -18.57 9.81 -5.77
CA ILE A 168 -17.94 8.55 -5.38
C ILE A 168 -17.75 7.67 -6.62
N SER A 169 -16.52 7.30 -6.90
CA SER A 169 -16.15 6.30 -7.93
C SER A 169 -16.29 4.87 -7.41
N ALA A 170 -15.95 4.62 -6.15
CA ALA A 170 -16.11 3.32 -5.52
C ALA A 170 -16.55 3.46 -4.05
N ASN A 171 -17.65 2.80 -3.68
CA ASN A 171 -18.16 2.82 -2.33
C ASN A 171 -17.33 1.96 -1.41
N ILE A 172 -17.01 2.44 -0.21
CA ILE A 172 -16.45 1.65 0.87
C ILE A 172 -17.60 1.00 1.64
N ILE A 173 -17.64 -0.33 1.63
CA ILE A 173 -18.74 -1.09 2.26
C ILE A 173 -18.48 -1.26 3.76
N ASP A 174 -17.31 -1.78 4.12
CA ASP A 174 -16.92 -2.01 5.51
C ASP A 174 -15.42 -2.27 5.65
N PHE A 175 -14.95 -2.32 6.90
CA PHE A 175 -13.57 -2.61 7.28
C PHE A 175 -13.53 -3.69 8.37
N SER A 176 -12.44 -4.44 8.38
CA SER A 176 -12.02 -5.25 9.50
C SER A 176 -10.52 -5.08 9.75
N SER A 177 -10.10 -5.25 10.98
CA SER A 177 -8.68 -5.18 11.35
C SER A 177 -8.31 -6.36 12.24
N TYR A 178 -7.10 -6.82 12.06
CA TYR A 178 -6.45 -7.78 12.94
C TYR A 178 -5.09 -7.24 13.32
N SER A 179 -4.82 -7.08 14.60
CA SER A 179 -3.56 -6.53 15.10
C SER A 179 -3.00 -7.40 16.20
N SER A 180 -1.72 -7.67 16.16
CA SER A 180 -0.99 -8.37 17.21
C SER A 180 0.45 -7.88 17.24
N ASP A 181 1.12 -8.05 18.36
CA ASP A 181 2.56 -7.85 18.47
C ASP A 181 3.28 -9.09 17.93
N THR A 182 3.91 -8.98 16.76
CA THR A 182 4.71 -10.03 16.14
C THR A 182 6.14 -9.56 15.90
N ALA A 183 7.09 -10.35 16.35
CA ALA A 183 8.52 -10.07 16.19
C ALA A 183 9.04 -10.55 14.82
N ASP A 184 8.41 -10.16 13.73
CA ASP A 184 8.77 -10.58 12.39
C ASP A 184 9.56 -9.55 11.58
N PHE A 185 9.29 -8.25 11.79
CA PHE A 185 9.90 -7.16 11.05
C PHE A 185 9.93 -5.88 11.89
N TRP A 186 11.09 -5.22 12.01
CA TRP A 186 11.26 -3.98 12.78
C TRP A 186 12.48 -3.19 12.31
N ARG A 187 12.54 -1.92 12.62
CA ARG A 187 13.73 -1.07 12.51
C ARG A 187 13.85 -0.20 13.77
N LYS A 188 14.97 -0.29 14.45
CA LYS A 188 15.28 0.63 15.55
C LYS A 188 15.67 1.99 15.00
N ASP A 189 15.43 3.03 15.79
CA ASP A 189 15.68 4.42 15.41
C ASP A 189 17.14 4.70 14.94
N THR A 190 18.10 4.02 15.53
CA THR A 190 19.53 4.16 15.19
C THR A 190 19.99 3.25 14.03
N GLU A 191 19.12 2.42 13.49
CA GLU A 191 19.45 1.46 12.43
C GLU A 191 19.05 2.00 11.06
N LYS A 192 19.96 1.87 10.09
CA LYS A 192 19.71 2.31 8.71
C LYS A 192 18.72 1.40 7.97
N PHE A 193 18.76 0.10 8.24
CA PHE A 193 17.97 -0.91 7.55
C PHE A 193 17.09 -1.68 8.52
N PRO A 194 15.91 -2.16 8.07
CA PRO A 194 15.08 -3.02 8.88
C PRO A 194 15.76 -4.37 9.14
N SER A 195 15.41 -4.94 10.27
CA SER A 195 15.71 -6.31 10.66
C SER A 195 14.46 -7.19 10.53
N HIS A 196 14.63 -8.47 10.27
CA HIS A 196 13.52 -9.40 10.18
C HIS A 196 13.86 -10.75 10.81
N ALA A 197 12.85 -11.43 11.33
CA ALA A 197 12.95 -12.80 11.84
C ALA A 197 12.14 -13.72 10.92
N GLY A 198 12.74 -14.21 9.85
CA GLY A 198 12.10 -14.90 8.74
C GLY A 198 11.19 -16.08 9.14
N ARG A 199 11.50 -16.78 10.24
CA ARG A 199 10.64 -17.86 10.78
C ARG A 199 9.26 -17.37 11.26
N PHE A 200 9.11 -16.09 11.58
CA PHE A 200 7.86 -15.48 12.04
C PHE A 200 7.10 -14.77 10.92
N THR A 201 7.74 -14.43 9.82
CA THR A 201 7.15 -13.64 8.72
C THR A 201 5.95 -14.33 8.05
N GLY A 202 6.01 -15.65 7.87
CA GLY A 202 4.96 -16.42 7.20
C GLY A 202 3.73 -16.66 8.08
N GLY A 203 3.71 -17.81 8.77
CA GLY A 203 2.57 -18.27 9.56
C GLY A 203 2.14 -17.31 10.65
N PRO A 204 3.04 -16.94 11.59
CA PRO A 204 2.67 -16.09 12.72
C PRO A 204 2.31 -14.65 12.37
N ALA A 205 2.89 -14.06 11.33
CA ALA A 205 2.63 -12.69 10.93
C ALA A 205 1.70 -12.62 9.71
N TYR A 206 2.23 -12.74 8.50
CA TYR A 206 1.46 -12.48 7.29
C TYR A 206 0.15 -13.27 7.22
N PHE A 207 0.21 -14.60 7.36
CA PHE A 207 -1.00 -15.41 7.24
C PHE A 207 -1.95 -15.22 8.42
N ALA A 208 -1.46 -15.11 9.66
CA ALA A 208 -2.33 -14.86 10.80
C ALA A 208 -3.09 -13.52 10.64
N HIS A 209 -2.39 -12.45 10.24
CA HIS A 209 -3.00 -11.13 10.08
C HIS A 209 -3.96 -11.08 8.89
N VAL A 210 -3.53 -11.54 7.72
CA VAL A 210 -4.35 -11.50 6.50
C VAL A 210 -5.58 -12.39 6.65
N MET A 211 -5.42 -13.62 7.13
CA MET A 211 -6.55 -14.54 7.35
C MET A 211 -7.51 -13.99 8.40
N GLY A 212 -7.00 -13.57 9.57
CA GLY A 212 -7.83 -13.06 10.66
C GLY A 212 -8.65 -11.84 10.27
N ALA A 213 -8.06 -10.85 9.59
CA ALA A 213 -8.78 -9.69 9.09
C ALA A 213 -9.79 -10.05 8.01
N SER A 214 -9.40 -10.90 7.05
CA SER A 214 -10.24 -11.30 5.92
C SER A 214 -11.45 -12.12 6.37
N GLU A 215 -11.27 -13.12 7.20
CA GLU A 215 -12.35 -13.97 7.73
C GLU A 215 -13.32 -13.15 8.57
N SER A 216 -12.80 -12.23 9.39
CA SER A 216 -13.62 -11.30 10.18
C SER A 216 -14.46 -10.40 9.27
N LEU A 217 -13.88 -9.82 8.21
CA LEU A 217 -14.61 -8.98 7.27
C LEU A 217 -15.69 -9.77 6.53
N LEU A 218 -15.35 -10.90 5.93
CA LEU A 218 -16.29 -11.75 5.19
C LEU A 218 -17.48 -12.16 6.06
N LYS A 219 -17.22 -12.54 7.30
CA LYS A 219 -18.28 -12.86 8.28
C LYS A 219 -19.16 -11.66 8.60
N LYS A 220 -18.53 -10.48 8.83
CA LYS A 220 -19.22 -9.23 9.18
C LYS A 220 -20.19 -8.79 8.08
N ILE A 221 -19.75 -8.81 6.83
CA ILE A 221 -20.56 -8.40 5.68
C ILE A 221 -21.40 -9.55 5.10
N ARG A 222 -21.31 -10.76 5.64
CA ARG A 222 -22.03 -11.96 5.20
C ARG A 222 -21.83 -12.28 3.72
N MET A 223 -20.60 -12.17 3.25
CA MET A 223 -20.22 -12.48 1.87
C MET A 223 -19.15 -13.57 1.82
N ASN A 224 -19.07 -14.24 0.68
CA ASN A 224 -18.08 -15.27 0.38
C ASN A 224 -17.07 -14.75 -0.67
N PRO A 225 -15.87 -15.30 -0.79
CA PRO A 225 -14.88 -14.89 -1.78
C PRO A 225 -15.39 -14.89 -3.24
N LYS A 226 -16.30 -15.81 -3.58
CA LYS A 226 -16.93 -15.87 -4.91
C LYS A 226 -17.88 -14.71 -5.23
N ASP A 227 -18.31 -13.96 -4.23
CA ASP A 227 -19.21 -12.82 -4.39
C ASP A 227 -18.50 -11.54 -4.80
N PHE A 228 -17.15 -11.59 -4.88
CA PHE A 228 -16.29 -10.51 -5.34
C PHE A 228 -15.79 -10.77 -6.77
N ASP A 229 -15.66 -9.69 -7.52
CA ASP A 229 -15.06 -9.73 -8.86
C ASP A 229 -13.53 -9.73 -8.78
N PHE A 230 -12.98 -8.97 -7.83
CA PHE A 230 -11.54 -8.81 -7.65
C PHE A 230 -11.13 -8.94 -6.18
N ALA A 231 -9.86 -9.31 -5.98
CA ALA A 231 -9.25 -9.37 -4.66
C ALA A 231 -7.80 -8.85 -4.72
N VAL A 232 -7.48 -7.94 -3.83
CA VAL A 232 -6.15 -7.34 -3.67
C VAL A 232 -5.63 -7.70 -2.29
N PHE A 233 -4.39 -8.14 -2.21
CA PHE A 233 -3.70 -8.42 -0.95
C PHE A 233 -2.40 -7.66 -0.89
N HIS A 234 -1.86 -7.47 0.31
CA HIS A 234 -0.47 -7.07 0.47
C HIS A 234 0.46 -8.12 -0.17
N MET A 235 1.46 -7.67 -0.91
CA MET A 235 2.30 -8.50 -1.77
C MET A 235 3.79 -8.43 -1.37
N PRO A 236 4.22 -9.13 -0.30
CA PRO A 236 5.65 -9.19 0.05
C PRO A 236 6.48 -9.84 -1.06
N THR A 237 5.95 -10.90 -1.64
CA THR A 237 6.42 -11.60 -2.84
C THR A 237 5.21 -12.22 -3.55
N VAL A 238 5.42 -12.85 -4.70
CA VAL A 238 4.35 -13.52 -5.47
C VAL A 238 3.63 -14.62 -4.70
N LYS A 239 4.34 -15.37 -3.86
CA LYS A 239 3.78 -16.56 -3.17
C LYS A 239 2.76 -16.21 -2.11
N PHE A 240 3.03 -15.18 -1.29
CA PHE A 240 2.21 -14.84 -0.12
C PHE A 240 0.75 -14.53 -0.48
N PRO A 241 0.44 -13.57 -1.38
CA PRO A 241 -0.94 -13.26 -1.73
C PRO A 241 -1.64 -14.41 -2.46
N LYS A 242 -0.93 -15.16 -3.31
CA LYS A 242 -1.51 -16.35 -3.98
C LYS A 242 -1.94 -17.42 -2.98
N GLU A 243 -1.11 -17.68 -1.97
CA GLU A 243 -1.43 -18.67 -0.94
C GLU A 243 -2.55 -18.19 0.00
N ALA A 244 -2.53 -16.91 0.41
CA ALA A 244 -3.61 -16.33 1.22
C ALA A 244 -4.95 -16.38 0.48
N ALA A 245 -4.99 -15.95 -0.77
CA ALA A 245 -6.18 -16.01 -1.61
C ALA A 245 -6.72 -17.43 -1.74
N LYS A 246 -5.85 -18.40 -2.02
CA LYS A 246 -6.22 -19.83 -2.10
C LYS A 246 -6.83 -20.34 -0.79
N LYS A 247 -6.21 -20.02 0.35
CA LYS A 247 -6.72 -20.43 1.68
C LYS A 247 -8.08 -19.81 1.99
N LEU A 248 -8.32 -18.57 1.58
CA LEU A 248 -9.61 -17.89 1.74
C LEU A 248 -10.68 -18.37 0.75
N GLY A 249 -10.30 -19.00 -0.36
CA GLY A 249 -11.23 -19.47 -1.39
C GLY A 249 -11.42 -18.53 -2.58
N PHE A 250 -10.55 -17.53 -2.73
CA PHE A 250 -10.48 -16.73 -3.96
C PHE A 250 -9.81 -17.52 -5.09
N ASN A 251 -10.24 -17.29 -6.32
CA ASN A 251 -9.59 -17.88 -7.49
C ASN A 251 -8.49 -16.94 -8.05
N PRO A 252 -7.50 -17.48 -8.78
CA PRO A 252 -6.38 -16.68 -9.27
C PRO A 252 -6.78 -15.49 -10.17
N LYS A 253 -7.84 -15.62 -10.98
CA LYS A 253 -8.30 -14.54 -11.87
C LYS A 253 -8.79 -13.30 -11.11
N GLN A 254 -9.31 -13.47 -9.89
CA GLN A 254 -9.73 -12.33 -9.07
C GLN A 254 -8.55 -11.47 -8.63
N LEU A 255 -7.31 -12.01 -8.64
CA LEU A 255 -6.12 -11.28 -8.25
C LEU A 255 -5.46 -10.53 -9.41
N GLU A 256 -5.62 -11.02 -10.64
CA GLU A 256 -4.85 -10.57 -11.82
C GLU A 256 -4.69 -9.05 -11.95
N PRO A 257 -5.74 -8.22 -11.81
CA PRO A 257 -5.58 -6.78 -12.04
C PRO A 257 -4.71 -6.08 -11.00
N GLY A 258 -4.83 -6.49 -9.74
CA GLY A 258 -4.09 -5.90 -8.61
C GLY A 258 -2.75 -6.57 -8.32
N PHE A 259 -2.36 -7.58 -9.10
CA PHE A 259 -1.19 -8.40 -8.84
C PHE A 259 0.07 -7.82 -9.49
N VAL A 260 0.52 -6.68 -8.98
CA VAL A 260 1.59 -5.87 -9.59
C VAL A 260 3.01 -6.23 -9.14
N VAL A 261 3.14 -7.04 -8.09
CA VAL A 261 4.44 -7.35 -7.45
C VAL A 261 5.47 -7.97 -8.39
N GLU A 262 5.03 -8.68 -9.42
CA GLU A 262 5.91 -9.32 -10.41
C GLU A 262 6.77 -8.29 -11.17
N TYR A 263 6.26 -7.05 -11.39
CA TYR A 263 6.87 -6.02 -12.22
C TYR A 263 7.31 -4.77 -11.48
N ILE A 264 6.84 -4.56 -10.24
CA ILE A 264 7.25 -3.38 -9.46
C ILE A 264 7.92 -3.73 -8.14
N GLY A 265 7.87 -5.01 -7.71
CA GLY A 265 8.32 -5.43 -6.39
C GLY A 265 7.33 -5.10 -5.29
N ASN A 266 7.81 -5.03 -4.04
CA ASN A 266 7.02 -4.73 -2.86
C ASN A 266 7.33 -3.32 -2.33
N PRO A 267 6.48 -2.33 -2.59
CA PRO A 267 6.61 -0.99 -2.03
C PRO A 267 5.91 -0.87 -0.65
N TYR A 268 6.02 -1.86 0.21
CA TYR A 268 5.54 -1.95 1.59
C TYR A 268 4.15 -1.32 1.80
N SER A 269 4.05 -0.13 2.41
CA SER A 269 2.76 0.51 2.72
C SER A 269 1.93 0.88 1.48
N ALA A 270 2.57 1.07 0.33
CA ALA A 270 1.90 1.31 -0.94
C ALA A 270 1.47 0.03 -1.67
N SER A 271 1.93 -1.16 -1.26
CA SER A 271 1.78 -2.41 -2.02
C SER A 271 0.32 -2.73 -2.38
N SER A 272 -0.55 -2.87 -1.40
CA SER A 272 -1.98 -3.14 -1.65
C SER A 272 -2.71 -1.95 -2.27
N LEU A 273 -2.29 -0.72 -1.97
CA LEU A 273 -2.90 0.49 -2.52
C LEU A 273 -2.61 0.68 -4.01
N VAL A 274 -1.39 0.38 -4.47
CA VAL A 274 -1.07 0.34 -5.91
C VAL A 274 -1.86 -0.77 -6.60
N GLY A 275 -1.98 -1.94 -5.96
CA GLY A 275 -2.83 -3.02 -6.46
C GLY A 275 -4.31 -2.62 -6.54
N LEU A 276 -4.82 -1.86 -5.56
CA LEU A 276 -6.18 -1.33 -5.60
C LEU A 276 -6.35 -0.33 -6.74
N ALA A 277 -5.39 0.60 -6.93
CA ALA A 277 -5.44 1.56 -8.03
C ALA A 277 -5.49 0.85 -9.39
N ALA A 278 -4.60 -0.12 -9.63
CA ALA A 278 -4.59 -0.92 -10.86
C ALA A 278 -5.90 -1.70 -11.07
N THR A 279 -6.52 -2.17 -9.98
CA THR A 279 -7.83 -2.84 -10.07
C THR A 279 -8.95 -1.86 -10.41
N LEU A 280 -8.94 -0.67 -9.83
CA LEU A 280 -9.93 0.37 -10.10
C LEU A 280 -9.86 0.89 -11.54
N ASP A 281 -8.68 0.91 -12.17
CA ASP A 281 -8.49 1.32 -13.57
C ASP A 281 -9.29 0.45 -14.56
N ILE A 282 -9.58 -0.80 -14.20
CA ILE A 282 -10.31 -1.74 -15.07
C ILE A 282 -11.69 -2.13 -14.53
N ALA A 283 -11.96 -1.86 -13.26
CA ALA A 283 -13.22 -2.23 -12.63
C ALA A 283 -14.41 -1.47 -13.29
N LYS A 284 -15.52 -2.17 -13.44
CA LYS A 284 -16.76 -1.62 -13.98
C LYS A 284 -17.76 -1.32 -12.86
N PRO A 285 -18.75 -0.45 -13.09
CA PRO A 285 -19.80 -0.19 -12.13
C PRO A 285 -20.45 -1.48 -11.61
N ASN A 286 -20.72 -1.50 -10.30
CA ASN A 286 -21.27 -2.62 -9.53
C ASN A 286 -20.35 -3.82 -9.31
N GLN A 287 -19.12 -3.80 -9.79
CA GLN A 287 -18.14 -4.81 -9.41
C GLN A 287 -17.63 -4.60 -7.98
N LYS A 288 -17.34 -5.69 -7.31
CA LYS A 288 -16.92 -5.73 -5.91
C LYS A 288 -15.45 -6.10 -5.81
N ILE A 289 -14.72 -5.28 -5.08
CA ILE A 289 -13.29 -5.45 -4.83
C ILE A 289 -13.11 -5.78 -3.35
N PHE A 290 -12.42 -6.86 -3.05
CA PHE A 290 -11.91 -7.19 -1.73
C PHE A 290 -10.47 -6.69 -1.62
N ILE A 291 -10.11 -5.97 -0.56
CA ILE A 291 -8.74 -5.51 -0.30
C ILE A 291 -8.35 -5.81 1.14
#